data_af7706fc98ab2d06b0251da4ece512e6
#
_entry.id   af7706fc98ab2d06b0251da4ece512e6
#
_cell.length_a   1.000
_cell.length_b   1.000
_cell.length_c   1.000
_cell.angle_alpha   90.00
_cell.angle_beta   90.00
_cell.angle_gamma   90.00
#
_symmetry.space_group_name_H-M   'P 1'
#
loop_
_entity.id
_entity.type
_entity.pdbx_description
1 polymer ?
#
loop_
_entity_poly.entity_id
_entity_poly.type
_entity_poly.pdbx_seq_one_letter_code
_entity_poly.pdbx_strand_id
1 'polypeptide(L)'
;MVIILDDVVNLNSSFQKDIIDVLEEHKKNTGKTNFNEKWYSLDEDHIFRDLCLQMMVKAHQYVDLTSCIGYEFWSQNNTRPNGGWHQDKDEQLKISTGEMNFPLCSLIYYPIVENLKGGQLCIEDDIITPITNRLIIMGPGKWHCVQEFTGNRVSFLINPWNKILNTFI
;
A
#
# COMPACT_ATOMS: atom_id res chain seq x y z
N MET A 1 12.74 4.92 9.71
CA MET A 1 12.82 3.44 9.73
C MET A 1 12.26 2.92 8.43
N VAL A 2 12.96 1.97 7.79
CA VAL A 2 12.49 1.18 6.64
C VAL A 2 12.81 -0.28 6.94
N ILE A 3 11.84 -1.17 6.84
CA ILE A 3 11.99 -2.62 7.03
C ILE A 3 11.53 -3.32 5.75
N ILE A 4 12.27 -4.30 5.29
CA ILE A 4 11.97 -5.09 4.10
C ILE A 4 11.82 -6.54 4.54
N LEU A 5 10.69 -7.14 4.22
CA LEU A 5 10.39 -8.53 4.51
C LEU A 5 10.03 -9.25 3.20
N ASP A 6 10.70 -10.34 2.92
CA ASP A 6 10.40 -11.20 1.77
C ASP A 6 9.60 -12.44 2.23
N ASP A 7 8.90 -13.07 1.29
CA ASP A 7 8.11 -14.28 1.50
C ASP A 7 7.09 -14.17 2.65
N VAL A 8 6.41 -13.00 2.71
CA VAL A 8 5.53 -12.66 3.84
C VAL A 8 4.23 -13.47 3.90
N VAL A 9 3.75 -14.00 2.78
CA VAL A 9 2.60 -14.92 2.73
C VAL A 9 3.01 -16.24 2.09
N ASN A 10 2.29 -17.30 2.44
CA ASN A 10 2.49 -18.57 1.75
C ASN A 10 1.80 -18.49 0.38
N LEU A 11 2.58 -18.24 -0.66
CA LEU A 11 2.08 -18.22 -2.03
C LEU A 11 1.76 -19.64 -2.49
N ASN A 12 0.49 -20.04 -2.41
CA ASN A 12 0.03 -21.20 -3.14
C ASN A 12 -0.26 -20.83 -4.61
N SER A 13 -0.37 -21.83 -5.48
CA SER A 13 -0.56 -21.61 -6.92
C SER A 13 -1.85 -20.87 -7.30
N SER A 14 -2.83 -20.75 -6.40
CA SER A 14 -4.08 -20.01 -6.62
C SER A 14 -3.98 -18.55 -6.20
N PHE A 15 -3.16 -18.20 -5.22
CA PHE A 15 -3.16 -16.87 -4.61
C PHE A 15 -2.95 -15.72 -5.60
N GLN A 16 -1.93 -15.82 -6.46
CA GLN A 16 -1.69 -14.78 -7.47
C GLN A 16 -2.80 -14.74 -8.51
N LYS A 17 -3.31 -15.94 -8.90
CA LYS A 17 -4.43 -16.04 -9.82
C LYS A 17 -5.68 -15.37 -9.22
N ASP A 18 -6.00 -15.63 -7.97
CA ASP A 18 -7.16 -15.07 -7.29
C ASP A 18 -7.06 -13.54 -7.25
N ILE A 19 -5.87 -12.96 -7.00
CA ILE A 19 -5.64 -11.52 -7.08
C ILE A 19 -5.86 -10.99 -8.50
N ILE A 20 -5.32 -11.67 -9.52
CA ILE A 20 -5.50 -11.26 -10.92
C ILE A 20 -6.98 -11.28 -11.29
N ASP A 21 -7.68 -12.37 -11.00
CA ASP A 21 -9.11 -12.54 -11.30
C ASP A 21 -9.93 -11.39 -10.67
N VAL A 22 -9.65 -11.03 -9.42
CA VAL A 22 -10.29 -9.90 -8.72
C VAL A 22 -9.99 -8.55 -9.39
N LEU A 23 -8.75 -8.30 -9.77
CA LEU A 23 -8.37 -7.05 -10.44
C LEU A 23 -8.99 -6.94 -11.84
N GLU A 24 -9.07 -8.05 -12.58
CA GLU A 24 -9.73 -8.09 -13.89
C GLU A 24 -11.24 -7.89 -13.80
N GLU A 25 -11.89 -8.51 -12.82
CA GLU A 25 -13.31 -8.31 -12.54
C GLU A 25 -13.59 -6.85 -12.16
N HIS A 26 -12.77 -6.26 -11.29
CA HIS A 26 -12.86 -4.84 -10.93
C HIS A 26 -12.73 -3.95 -12.17
N LYS A 27 -11.74 -4.21 -13.03
CA LYS A 27 -11.55 -3.48 -14.29
C LYS A 27 -12.76 -3.60 -15.21
N LYS A 28 -13.32 -4.80 -15.34
CA LYS A 28 -14.52 -5.06 -16.15
C LYS A 28 -15.73 -4.26 -15.65
N ASN A 29 -15.91 -4.20 -14.31
CA ASN A 29 -17.07 -3.58 -13.69
C ASN A 29 -16.96 -2.05 -13.59
N THR A 30 -15.75 -1.51 -13.46
CA THR A 30 -15.52 -0.08 -13.18
C THR A 30 -14.76 0.66 -14.28
N GLY A 31 -14.14 -0.04 -15.22
CA GLY A 31 -13.20 0.52 -16.20
C GLY A 31 -11.84 0.92 -15.61
N LYS A 32 -11.61 0.71 -14.31
CA LYS A 32 -10.38 1.09 -13.60
C LYS A 32 -9.49 -0.11 -13.36
N THR A 33 -8.19 0.07 -13.53
CA THR A 33 -7.18 -0.96 -13.29
C THR A 33 -6.72 -1.04 -11.83
N ASN A 34 -7.04 -0.03 -11.02
CA ASN A 34 -6.64 0.09 -9.63
C ASN A 34 -7.87 0.21 -8.74
N PHE A 35 -7.80 -0.32 -7.52
CA PHE A 35 -8.72 0.07 -6.45
C PHE A 35 -8.40 1.49 -6.02
N ASN A 36 -9.44 2.31 -5.89
CA ASN A 36 -9.28 3.66 -5.35
C ASN A 36 -8.95 3.58 -3.86
N GLU A 37 -8.27 4.58 -3.38
CA GLU A 37 -8.05 4.82 -1.96
C GLU A 37 -9.39 4.91 -1.21
N LYS A 38 -9.49 4.13 -0.14
CA LYS A 38 -10.63 4.12 0.77
C LYS A 38 -10.14 3.80 2.19
N TRP A 39 -10.77 4.44 3.18
CA TRP A 39 -10.57 4.11 4.59
C TRP A 39 -11.53 2.99 5.02
N TYR A 40 -11.01 2.04 5.79
CA TYR A 40 -11.75 0.91 6.36
C TYR A 40 -11.53 0.84 7.86
N SER A 41 -12.59 0.61 8.64
CA SER A 41 -12.43 0.18 10.02
C SER A 41 -11.87 -1.25 10.09
N LEU A 42 -11.32 -1.65 11.24
CA LEU A 42 -10.70 -2.99 11.37
C LEU A 42 -11.70 -4.14 11.20
N ASP A 43 -12.98 -3.89 11.43
CA ASP A 43 -14.08 -4.85 11.33
C ASP A 43 -14.84 -4.76 9.99
N GLU A 44 -14.60 -3.73 9.17
CA GLU A 44 -15.26 -3.58 7.88
C GLU A 44 -14.76 -4.63 6.88
N ASP A 45 -15.69 -5.36 6.27
CA ASP A 45 -15.36 -6.40 5.31
C ASP A 45 -15.10 -5.84 3.91
N HIS A 46 -14.06 -6.33 3.26
CA HIS A 46 -13.76 -6.11 1.85
C HIS A 46 -12.86 -7.22 1.31
N ILE A 47 -12.77 -7.34 -0.01
CA ILE A 47 -12.15 -8.49 -0.68
C ILE A 47 -10.68 -8.73 -0.32
N PHE A 48 -9.94 -7.72 0.10
CA PHE A 48 -8.53 -7.85 0.51
C PHE A 48 -8.32 -7.66 2.01
N ARG A 49 -9.40 -7.64 2.82
CA ARG A 49 -9.32 -7.39 4.26
C ARG A 49 -8.33 -8.29 4.97
N ASP A 50 -8.47 -9.60 4.77
CA ASP A 50 -7.61 -10.57 5.45
C ASP A 50 -6.13 -10.42 5.09
N LEU A 51 -5.84 -10.09 3.83
CA LEU A 51 -4.48 -9.79 3.40
C LEU A 51 -3.95 -8.51 4.06
N CYS A 52 -4.75 -7.44 4.10
CA CYS A 52 -4.38 -6.20 4.77
C CYS A 52 -4.07 -6.44 6.25
N LEU A 53 -4.94 -7.16 6.95
CA LEU A 53 -4.73 -7.49 8.36
C LEU A 53 -3.49 -8.37 8.57
N GLN A 54 -3.20 -9.34 7.70
CA GLN A 54 -1.96 -10.11 7.76
C GLN A 54 -0.72 -9.22 7.62
N MET A 55 -0.72 -8.24 6.70
CA MET A 55 0.39 -7.29 6.56
C MET A 55 0.56 -6.43 7.81
N MET A 56 -0.56 -5.96 8.38
CA MET A 56 -0.54 -5.17 9.62
C MET A 56 -0.02 -5.99 10.83
N VAL A 57 -0.40 -7.26 10.94
CA VAL A 57 0.13 -8.16 12.00
C VAL A 57 1.64 -8.34 11.87
N LYS A 58 2.16 -8.49 10.64
CA LYS A 58 3.62 -8.54 10.42
C LYS A 58 4.30 -7.21 10.76
N ALA A 59 3.69 -6.10 10.39
CA ALA A 59 4.22 -4.77 10.69
C ALA A 59 4.23 -4.47 12.19
N HIS A 60 3.26 -5.00 12.95
CA HIS A 60 3.17 -4.81 14.40
C HIS A 60 4.39 -5.34 15.18
N GLN A 61 5.18 -6.23 14.59
CA GLN A 61 6.44 -6.70 15.17
C GLN A 61 7.54 -5.61 15.16
N TYR A 62 7.38 -4.55 14.38
CA TYR A 62 8.37 -3.48 14.17
C TYR A 62 7.83 -2.08 14.49
N VAL A 63 6.51 -1.92 14.45
CA VAL A 63 5.82 -0.65 14.72
C VAL A 63 4.67 -0.90 15.66
N ASP A 64 4.52 -0.05 16.67
CA ASP A 64 3.36 -0.14 17.57
C ASP A 64 2.07 0.26 16.84
N LEU A 65 1.20 -0.72 16.59
CA LEU A 65 -0.12 -0.54 15.99
C LEU A 65 -1.26 -0.71 17.01
N THR A 66 -1.00 -0.71 18.30
CA THR A 66 -2.02 -0.92 19.36
C THR A 66 -3.11 0.15 19.35
N SER A 67 -2.79 1.36 18.92
CA SER A 67 -3.75 2.47 18.78
C SER A 67 -4.47 2.51 17.43
N CYS A 68 -4.21 1.56 16.53
CA CYS A 68 -4.83 1.53 15.21
C CYS A 68 -6.34 1.27 15.33
N ILE A 69 -7.16 2.10 14.66
CA ILE A 69 -8.62 1.94 14.60
C ILE A 69 -9.13 1.63 13.19
N GLY A 70 -8.28 1.76 12.18
CA GLY A 70 -8.60 1.51 10.78
C GLY A 70 -7.42 1.78 9.88
N TYR A 71 -7.63 1.62 8.60
CA TYR A 71 -6.56 1.80 7.61
C TYR A 71 -7.13 2.30 6.28
N GLU A 72 -6.31 3.04 5.55
CA GLU A 72 -6.52 3.27 4.13
C GLU A 72 -5.95 2.09 3.35
N PHE A 73 -6.66 1.72 2.29
CA PHE A 73 -6.21 0.73 1.33
C PHE A 73 -6.46 1.21 -0.09
N TRP A 74 -5.48 1.00 -0.96
CA TRP A 74 -5.60 1.14 -2.41
C TRP A 74 -4.63 0.22 -3.13
N SER A 75 -4.82 0.05 -4.44
CA SER A 75 -3.90 -0.71 -5.27
C SER A 75 -3.37 0.11 -6.44
N GLN A 76 -2.15 -0.19 -6.87
CA GLN A 76 -1.55 0.37 -8.08
C GLN A 76 -0.97 -0.76 -8.93
N ASN A 77 -1.46 -0.86 -10.18
CA ASN A 77 -1.03 -1.90 -11.11
C ASN A 77 -0.77 -1.36 -12.53
N ASN A 78 -0.60 -0.07 -12.68
CA ASN A 78 -0.38 0.57 -13.97
C ASN A 78 1.01 1.21 -14.06
N THR A 79 1.41 1.47 -15.31
CA THR A 79 2.68 2.12 -15.67
C THR A 79 2.61 3.65 -15.58
N ARG A 80 1.93 4.21 -14.58
CA ARG A 80 1.94 5.67 -14.44
C ARG A 80 3.36 6.15 -14.18
N PRO A 81 3.85 7.10 -14.98
CA PRO A 81 5.12 7.71 -14.70
C PRO A 81 5.04 8.48 -13.39
N ASN A 82 6.07 8.33 -12.59
CA ASN A 82 6.43 9.11 -11.41
C ASN A 82 5.26 9.72 -10.65
N GLY A 83 4.83 9.08 -9.58
CA GLY A 83 3.94 9.71 -8.60
C GLY A 83 4.50 10.98 -7.96
N GLY A 84 5.77 11.36 -8.27
CA GLY A 84 6.46 12.45 -7.62
C GLY A 84 6.80 12.13 -6.16
N TRP A 85 7.75 12.86 -5.60
CA TRP A 85 8.09 12.75 -4.18
C TRP A 85 6.93 13.25 -3.32
N HIS A 86 6.48 12.43 -2.40
CA HIS A 86 5.38 12.74 -1.48
C HIS A 86 5.55 12.04 -0.13
N GLN A 87 4.66 12.38 0.79
CA GLN A 87 4.50 11.73 2.08
C GLN A 87 3.03 11.32 2.19
N ASP A 88 2.76 10.10 2.66
CA ASP A 88 1.40 9.71 3.05
C ASP A 88 0.98 10.51 4.27
N LYS A 89 -0.15 11.19 4.20
CA LYS A 89 -0.66 12.07 5.25
C LYS A 89 -2.15 12.38 5.06
N ASP A 90 -2.79 12.88 6.10
CA ASP A 90 -4.13 13.44 6.01
C ASP A 90 -4.11 14.74 5.19
N GLU A 91 -4.38 14.62 3.87
CA GLU A 91 -4.32 15.75 2.94
C GLU A 91 -5.36 16.84 3.27
N GLN A 92 -6.56 16.46 3.70
CA GLN A 92 -7.60 17.43 4.04
C GLN A 92 -7.28 18.20 5.31
N LEU A 93 -6.72 17.54 6.32
CA LEU A 93 -6.25 18.22 7.51
C LEU A 93 -5.17 19.25 7.15
N LYS A 94 -4.18 18.84 6.33
CA LYS A 94 -3.14 19.74 5.86
C LYS A 94 -3.68 20.97 5.11
N ILE A 95 -4.63 20.74 4.19
CA ILE A 95 -5.24 21.83 3.40
C ILE A 95 -6.02 22.78 4.30
N SER A 96 -6.81 22.25 5.25
CA SER A 96 -7.71 23.06 6.06
C SER A 96 -7.05 23.78 7.24
N THR A 97 -6.00 23.19 7.82
CA THR A 97 -5.37 23.70 9.05
C THR A 97 -3.86 23.99 8.92
N GLY A 98 -3.20 23.45 7.89
CA GLY A 98 -1.75 23.44 7.77
C GLY A 98 -1.05 22.38 8.61
N GLU A 99 -1.78 21.63 9.44
CA GLU A 99 -1.22 20.59 10.30
C GLU A 99 -0.88 19.35 9.51
N MET A 100 0.20 18.66 9.91
CA MET A 100 0.64 17.40 9.32
C MET A 100 0.26 16.25 10.25
N ASN A 101 -0.49 15.28 9.73
CA ASN A 101 -0.75 14.02 10.41
C ASN A 101 -0.43 12.87 9.47
N PHE A 102 0.33 11.91 9.98
CA PHE A 102 0.83 10.78 9.23
C PHE A 102 0.20 9.48 9.71
N PRO A 103 0.13 8.43 8.87
CA PRO A 103 -0.24 7.09 9.33
C PRO A 103 0.76 6.58 10.37
N LEU A 104 0.38 5.59 11.14
CA LEU A 104 1.28 4.92 12.09
C LEU A 104 2.51 4.32 11.39
N CYS A 105 2.31 3.83 10.19
CA CYS A 105 3.33 3.47 9.19
C CYS A 105 2.65 3.38 7.82
N SER A 106 3.45 3.30 6.76
CA SER A 106 2.96 2.94 5.43
C SER A 106 3.47 1.55 5.06
N LEU A 107 2.56 0.69 4.59
CA LEU A 107 2.85 -0.67 4.17
C LEU A 107 2.68 -0.78 2.65
N ILE A 108 3.69 -1.31 1.98
CA ILE A 108 3.66 -1.54 0.54
C ILE A 108 3.94 -3.02 0.29
N TYR A 109 2.91 -3.75 -0.12
CA TYR A 109 3.01 -5.17 -0.43
C TYR A 109 2.93 -5.39 -1.93
N TYR A 110 3.82 -6.23 -2.46
CA TYR A 110 3.87 -6.59 -3.88
C TYR A 110 3.40 -8.03 -4.11
N PRO A 111 2.11 -8.27 -4.38
CA PRO A 111 1.63 -9.61 -4.68
C PRO A 111 2.14 -10.15 -6.02
N ILE A 112 2.37 -9.26 -7.00
CA ILE A 112 2.76 -9.63 -8.36
C ILE A 112 3.82 -8.66 -8.86
N VAL A 113 4.96 -9.21 -9.31
CA VAL A 113 6.01 -8.48 -10.04
C VAL A 113 6.54 -9.40 -11.13
N GLU A 114 6.35 -9.01 -12.42
CA GLU A 114 6.71 -9.84 -13.56
C GLU A 114 7.32 -8.98 -14.67
N ASN A 115 8.45 -9.41 -15.22
CA ASN A 115 9.12 -8.73 -16.34
C ASN A 115 9.33 -7.22 -16.10
N LEU A 116 9.52 -6.81 -14.84
CA LEU A 116 9.65 -5.42 -14.43
C LEU A 116 11.00 -4.85 -14.82
N LYS A 117 10.98 -3.66 -15.42
CA LYS A 117 12.16 -2.80 -15.65
C LYS A 117 11.88 -1.43 -15.07
N GLY A 118 12.71 -0.96 -14.15
CA GLY A 118 12.45 0.23 -13.35
C GLY A 118 11.51 -0.07 -12.17
N GLY A 119 10.73 0.89 -11.74
CA GLY A 119 9.70 0.74 -10.70
C GLY A 119 10.23 0.62 -9.28
N GLN A 120 11.50 0.97 -9.06
CA GLN A 120 12.07 1.01 -7.73
C GLN A 120 11.28 2.00 -6.86
N LEU A 121 11.06 1.61 -5.62
CA LEU A 121 10.58 2.50 -4.59
C LEU A 121 11.78 3.26 -4.01
N CYS A 122 11.76 4.57 -4.12
CA CYS A 122 12.74 5.44 -3.48
C CYS A 122 12.14 5.96 -2.18
N ILE A 123 12.82 5.79 -1.06
CA ILE A 123 12.43 6.30 0.26
C ILE A 123 13.62 7.08 0.80
N GLU A 124 13.55 8.41 0.76
CA GLU A 124 14.72 9.25 1.07
C GLU A 124 15.94 8.79 0.27
N ASP A 125 17.01 8.31 0.91
CA ASP A 125 18.22 7.83 0.26
C ASP A 125 18.20 6.33 -0.09
N ASP A 126 17.17 5.60 0.34
CA ASP A 126 17.01 4.17 0.08
C ASP A 126 16.35 3.92 -1.28
N ILE A 127 16.88 2.95 -2.03
CA ILE A 127 16.30 2.48 -3.30
C ILE A 127 15.96 1.00 -3.17
N ILE A 128 14.66 0.67 -3.26
CA ILE A 128 14.17 -0.68 -3.02
C ILE A 128 13.56 -1.25 -4.30
N THR A 129 14.08 -2.39 -4.74
CA THR A 129 13.54 -3.11 -5.89
C THR A 129 12.27 -3.87 -5.49
N PRO A 130 11.14 -3.69 -6.21
CA PRO A 130 9.97 -4.52 -6.03
C PRO A 130 10.27 -5.99 -6.36
N ILE A 131 9.83 -6.88 -5.49
CA ILE A 131 9.91 -8.34 -5.68
C ILE A 131 8.56 -8.93 -5.25
N THR A 132 8.06 -9.91 -5.98
CA THR A 132 6.84 -10.64 -5.60
C THR A 132 6.94 -11.17 -4.17
N ASN A 133 5.87 -11.01 -3.40
CA ASN A 133 5.76 -11.41 -1.99
C ASN A 133 6.66 -10.61 -1.02
N ARG A 134 7.05 -9.40 -1.41
CA ARG A 134 7.79 -8.46 -0.57
C ARG A 134 6.82 -7.49 0.10
N LEU A 135 7.01 -7.29 1.41
CA LEU A 135 6.39 -6.23 2.19
C LEU A 135 7.47 -5.21 2.59
N ILE A 136 7.19 -3.95 2.35
CA ILE A 136 7.97 -2.83 2.84
C ILE A 136 7.17 -2.13 3.93
N ILE A 137 7.79 -1.90 5.09
CA ILE A 137 7.23 -1.17 6.22
C ILE A 137 8.02 0.13 6.32
N MET A 138 7.35 1.23 6.12
CA MET A 138 7.94 2.57 6.14
C MET A 138 7.39 3.36 7.33
N GLY A 139 8.28 3.95 8.13
CA GLY A 139 7.88 4.81 9.25
C GLY A 139 7.12 6.05 8.80
N PRO A 140 6.38 6.71 9.70
CA PRO A 140 5.54 7.87 9.38
C PRO A 140 6.34 9.02 8.76
N GLY A 141 5.72 9.74 7.84
CA GLY A 141 6.24 10.99 7.28
C GLY A 141 7.48 10.85 6.39
N LYS A 142 7.81 9.65 5.92
CA LYS A 142 8.92 9.45 5.00
C LYS A 142 8.58 9.96 3.60
N TRP A 143 9.49 10.74 3.03
CA TRP A 143 9.43 11.11 1.62
C TRP A 143 9.73 9.90 0.76
N HIS A 144 8.86 9.65 -0.22
CA HIS A 144 9.03 8.54 -1.13
C HIS A 144 8.46 8.82 -2.51
N CYS A 145 8.92 8.06 -3.50
CA CYS A 145 8.39 8.05 -4.86
C CYS A 145 8.63 6.69 -5.51
N VAL A 146 7.97 6.45 -6.63
CA VAL A 146 8.18 5.28 -7.48
C VAL A 146 8.81 5.73 -8.79
N GLN A 147 9.90 5.10 -9.20
CA GLN A 147 10.51 5.32 -10.50
C GLN A 147 9.62 4.82 -11.65
N GLU A 148 9.77 5.41 -12.82
CA GLU A 148 9.11 4.92 -14.03
C GLU A 148 9.42 3.44 -14.27
N PHE A 149 8.45 2.73 -14.84
CA PHE A 149 8.63 1.30 -15.11
C PHE A 149 7.84 0.82 -16.32
N THR A 150 8.27 -0.33 -16.82
CA THR A 150 7.55 -1.17 -17.76
C THR A 150 7.47 -2.59 -17.20
N GLY A 151 6.53 -3.39 -17.68
CA GLY A 151 6.25 -4.71 -17.13
C GLY A 151 5.02 -4.72 -16.23
N ASN A 152 4.84 -5.79 -15.46
CA ASN A 152 3.71 -5.97 -14.58
C ASN A 152 4.14 -5.81 -13.11
N ARG A 153 3.52 -4.88 -12.41
CA ARG A 153 3.72 -4.64 -10.98
C ARG A 153 2.40 -4.27 -10.32
N VAL A 154 1.92 -5.13 -9.46
CA VAL A 154 0.81 -4.81 -8.56
C VAL A 154 1.39 -4.46 -7.19
N SER A 155 1.00 -3.32 -6.65
CA SER A 155 1.29 -2.94 -5.27
C SER A 155 0.00 -2.68 -4.52
N PHE A 156 -0.09 -3.21 -3.31
CA PHE A 156 -1.12 -2.90 -2.33
C PHE A 156 -0.53 -1.98 -1.29
N LEU A 157 -1.19 -0.86 -1.08
CA LEU A 157 -0.77 0.17 -0.16
C LEU A 157 -1.76 0.19 1.00
N ILE A 158 -1.23 0.10 2.22
CA ILE A 158 -2.01 -0.02 3.45
C ILE A 158 -1.43 0.96 4.45
N ASN A 159 -2.21 1.94 4.86
CA ASN A 159 -1.81 2.95 5.84
C ASN A 159 -2.64 2.80 7.11
N PRO A 160 -2.13 2.16 8.18
CA PRO A 160 -2.81 2.09 9.48
C PRO A 160 -2.89 3.46 10.16
N TRP A 161 -4.07 3.78 10.73
CA TRP A 161 -4.36 5.05 11.38
C TRP A 161 -4.95 4.86 12.77
N ASN A 162 -4.66 5.81 13.65
CA ASN A 162 -5.26 5.91 14.99
C ASN A 162 -6.45 6.88 15.06
N LYS A 163 -6.93 7.35 13.91
CA LYS A 163 -8.12 8.21 13.76
C LYS A 163 -8.74 8.03 12.38
N ILE A 164 -10.00 8.40 12.23
CA ILE A 164 -10.65 8.55 10.92
C ILE A 164 -10.11 9.82 10.27
N LEU A 165 -9.78 9.74 8.98
CA LEU A 165 -9.24 10.87 8.24
C LEU A 165 -10.32 11.85 7.82
N ASN A 166 -9.97 13.15 7.78
CA ASN A 166 -10.91 14.20 7.37
C ASN A 166 -11.39 14.05 5.91
N THR A 167 -10.63 13.34 5.07
CA THR A 167 -11.02 13.01 3.70
C THR A 167 -12.26 12.11 3.63
N PHE A 168 -12.55 11.34 4.69
CA PHE A 168 -13.62 10.34 4.73
C PHE A 168 -14.73 10.67 5.75
N ILE A 169 -14.70 11.86 6.34
CA ILE A 169 -15.76 12.44 7.18
C ILE A 169 -16.61 13.38 6.34
#